data_4c86cb0552582105e499d5927c28381e
#
_entry.id   4c86cb0552582105e499d5927c28381e
#
_cell.length_a   1.000
_cell.length_b   1.000
_cell.length_c   1.000
_cell.angle_alpha   90.00
_cell.angle_beta   90.00
_cell.angle_gamma   90.00
#
_symmetry.space_group_name_H-M   'P 1'
#
loop_
_entity.id
_entity.type
_entity.pdbx_description
1 polymer ?
#
loop_
_entity_poly.entity_id
_entity_poly.type
_entity_poly.pdbx_seq_one_letter_code
_entity_poly.pdbx_strand_id
1 'polypeptide(L)'
;MGQLAQVVPFAGVLLSFAILPGLLPRLWHRRMAALIGFWVALGFLLQALAHGAPSAALALWQAVLADFLPFIALLLALYALGGGISIRGGPLGRPGGNLLLLIAGTLLASIMGTIGAALVLIHPLLAANGYRHEKRHLVVAFIILVANAGGALSPLGDPPLLVGFLRGVPFFWPLMHLLLPLLLLAAPVLALTFGLDVWLARKEPRPQPQKLRVRGWLNMALLLLLIAVLPVEGIWHPGNVTVLSATIPLEHLAVMLVEIGCILVSEMFTPNAIRSQNRFAWRAMREITILFFAIFATIGPAFALLQAAQIPPVPVAWFWASGVASAVLDSAPTYLIFFEAGGGHAAALAQGAAPLLTAIAAGAVFFGPLTYLGNAPNLMIREIASRRGVRMPGFFAYAGIMAVVLVPIYALMSLVFF
;
A
#
# COMPACT_ATOMS: atom_id res chain seq x y z
N MET A 1 -29.49 -3.85 -19.52
CA MET A 1 -28.80 -4.69 -18.51
C MET A 1 -28.78 -3.94 -17.20
N GLY A 2 -29.10 -4.58 -16.08
CA GLY A 2 -29.11 -3.90 -14.77
C GLY A 2 -27.71 -3.42 -14.39
N GLN A 3 -27.60 -2.25 -13.80
CA GLN A 3 -26.33 -1.66 -13.33
C GLN A 3 -25.50 -2.64 -12.46
N LEU A 4 -26.18 -3.47 -11.66
CA LEU A 4 -25.54 -4.50 -10.84
C LEU A 4 -24.73 -5.53 -11.66
N ALA A 5 -25.20 -5.92 -12.85
CA ALA A 5 -24.47 -6.88 -13.69
C ALA A 5 -23.12 -6.32 -14.18
N GLN A 6 -23.01 -5.00 -14.37
CA GLN A 6 -21.78 -4.34 -14.80
C GLN A 6 -20.72 -4.24 -13.68
N VAL A 7 -21.13 -4.38 -12.41
CA VAL A 7 -20.21 -4.38 -11.24
C VAL A 7 -19.64 -5.79 -10.98
N VAL A 8 -20.27 -6.86 -11.49
CA VAL A 8 -19.82 -8.24 -11.25
C VAL A 8 -18.36 -8.47 -11.63
N PRO A 9 -17.81 -7.96 -12.76
CA PRO A 9 -16.40 -8.16 -13.11
C PRO A 9 -15.45 -7.56 -12.07
N PHE A 10 -15.72 -6.37 -11.59
CA PHE A 10 -14.94 -5.73 -10.53
C PHE A 10 -14.96 -6.52 -9.23
N ALA A 11 -16.15 -6.94 -8.78
CA ALA A 11 -16.29 -7.82 -7.62
C ALA A 11 -15.55 -9.15 -7.82
N GLY A 12 -15.61 -9.71 -9.03
CA GLY A 12 -14.90 -10.92 -9.42
C GLY A 12 -13.38 -10.80 -9.34
N VAL A 13 -12.81 -9.67 -9.78
CA VAL A 13 -11.38 -9.35 -9.60
C VAL A 13 -11.02 -9.36 -8.12
N LEU A 14 -11.75 -8.58 -7.28
CA LEU A 14 -11.45 -8.45 -5.85
C LEU A 14 -11.59 -9.79 -5.10
N LEU A 15 -12.66 -10.52 -5.34
CA LEU A 15 -12.89 -11.83 -4.70
C LEU A 15 -11.87 -12.86 -5.16
N SER A 16 -11.49 -12.85 -6.44
CA SER A 16 -10.44 -13.74 -6.95
C SER A 16 -9.12 -13.48 -6.24
N PHE A 17 -8.74 -12.22 -6.04
CA PHE A 17 -7.51 -11.84 -5.34
C PHE A 17 -7.58 -12.16 -3.84
N ALA A 18 -8.70 -11.90 -3.19
CA ALA A 18 -8.86 -12.15 -1.76
C ALA A 18 -8.89 -13.65 -1.41
N ILE A 19 -9.49 -14.48 -2.26
CA ILE A 19 -9.79 -15.88 -1.93
C ILE A 19 -8.80 -16.87 -2.55
N LEU A 20 -8.47 -16.72 -3.84
CA LEU A 20 -7.73 -17.74 -4.58
C LEU A 20 -6.28 -17.96 -4.13
N PRO A 21 -5.50 -16.93 -3.73
CA PRO A 21 -4.16 -17.15 -3.20
C PRO A 21 -4.14 -18.03 -1.95
N GLY A 22 -5.19 -17.92 -1.11
CA GLY A 22 -5.33 -18.68 0.13
C GLY A 22 -5.85 -20.09 -0.09
N LEU A 23 -6.90 -20.26 -0.90
CA LEU A 23 -7.57 -21.55 -1.11
C LEU A 23 -6.94 -22.40 -2.20
N LEU A 24 -6.49 -21.78 -3.31
CA LEU A 24 -5.99 -22.46 -4.50
C LEU A 24 -4.66 -21.85 -4.97
N PRO A 25 -3.58 -21.86 -4.16
CA PRO A 25 -2.33 -21.18 -4.47
C PRO A 25 -1.67 -21.67 -5.77
N ARG A 26 -1.79 -22.98 -6.09
CA ARG A 26 -1.25 -23.54 -7.34
C ARG A 26 -1.96 -23.02 -8.58
N LEU A 27 -3.28 -22.88 -8.52
CA LEU A 27 -4.11 -22.33 -9.60
C LEU A 27 -3.78 -20.85 -9.78
N TRP A 28 -3.72 -20.10 -8.67
CA TRP A 28 -3.39 -18.68 -8.65
C TRP A 28 -2.05 -18.41 -9.35
N HIS A 29 -0.96 -19.03 -8.87
CA HIS A 29 0.37 -18.79 -9.45
C HIS A 29 0.50 -19.19 -10.94
N ARG A 30 -0.29 -20.16 -11.41
CA ARG A 30 -0.23 -20.62 -12.81
C ARG A 30 -1.18 -19.87 -13.75
N ARG A 31 -2.34 -19.43 -13.27
CA ARG A 31 -3.46 -18.94 -14.10
C ARG A 31 -3.93 -17.54 -13.72
N MET A 32 -3.27 -16.85 -12.81
CA MET A 32 -3.66 -15.51 -12.35
C MET A 32 -3.98 -14.57 -13.52
N ALA A 33 -3.06 -14.42 -14.47
CA ALA A 33 -3.25 -13.50 -15.60
C ALA A 33 -4.47 -13.87 -16.47
N ALA A 34 -4.73 -15.18 -16.66
CA ALA A 34 -5.88 -15.64 -17.42
C ALA A 34 -7.21 -15.40 -16.66
N LEU A 35 -7.23 -15.67 -15.35
CA LEU A 35 -8.40 -15.44 -14.50
C LEU A 35 -8.75 -13.96 -14.42
N ILE A 36 -7.73 -13.12 -14.20
CA ILE A 36 -7.92 -11.67 -14.15
C ILE A 36 -8.29 -11.13 -15.52
N GLY A 37 -7.63 -11.60 -16.60
CA GLY A 37 -7.98 -11.24 -17.97
C GLY A 37 -9.41 -11.61 -18.36
N PHE A 38 -9.94 -12.72 -17.86
CA PHE A 38 -11.34 -13.10 -18.02
C PHE A 38 -12.28 -12.02 -17.44
N TRP A 39 -12.04 -11.55 -16.21
CA TRP A 39 -12.86 -10.51 -15.59
C TRP A 39 -12.80 -9.19 -16.35
N VAL A 40 -11.60 -8.79 -16.80
CA VAL A 40 -11.43 -7.57 -17.62
C VAL A 40 -12.19 -7.68 -18.94
N ALA A 41 -12.05 -8.81 -19.64
CA ALA A 41 -12.77 -9.05 -20.89
C ALA A 41 -14.29 -9.07 -20.70
N LEU A 42 -14.78 -9.70 -19.63
CA LEU A 42 -16.19 -9.69 -19.27
C LEU A 42 -16.67 -8.27 -18.95
N GLY A 43 -15.90 -7.47 -18.21
CA GLY A 43 -16.19 -6.07 -17.91
C GLY A 43 -16.32 -5.24 -19.18
N PHE A 44 -15.34 -5.35 -20.08
CA PHE A 44 -15.38 -4.70 -21.37
C PHE A 44 -16.60 -5.10 -22.20
N LEU A 45 -16.91 -6.40 -22.27
CA LEU A 45 -18.07 -6.93 -23.01
C LEU A 45 -19.38 -6.35 -22.45
N LEU A 46 -19.57 -6.36 -21.14
CA LEU A 46 -20.79 -5.84 -20.51
C LEU A 46 -20.95 -4.34 -20.74
N GLN A 47 -19.86 -3.57 -20.68
CA GLN A 47 -19.84 -2.14 -21.00
C GLN A 47 -20.15 -1.90 -22.49
N ALA A 48 -19.55 -2.67 -23.39
CA ALA A 48 -19.79 -2.56 -24.82
C ALA A 48 -21.27 -2.88 -25.20
N LEU A 49 -21.86 -3.85 -24.53
CA LEU A 49 -23.29 -4.19 -24.73
C LEU A 49 -24.24 -3.11 -24.15
N ALA A 50 -23.81 -2.41 -23.08
CA ALA A 50 -24.65 -1.39 -22.44
C ALA A 50 -24.54 -0.02 -23.13
N HIS A 51 -23.34 0.38 -23.54
CA HIS A 51 -23.02 1.75 -23.98
C HIS A 51 -22.40 1.82 -25.38
N GLY A 52 -22.22 0.68 -26.04
CA GLY A 52 -21.56 0.55 -27.34
C GLY A 52 -20.05 0.34 -27.22
N ALA A 53 -19.47 -0.42 -28.16
CA ALA A 53 -18.05 -0.78 -28.14
C ALA A 53 -17.09 0.46 -28.19
N PRO A 54 -17.36 1.52 -28.96
CA PRO A 54 -16.49 2.71 -28.95
C PRO A 54 -16.44 3.41 -27.59
N SER A 55 -17.59 3.52 -26.90
CA SER A 55 -17.68 4.12 -25.57
C SER A 55 -16.95 3.29 -24.51
N ALA A 56 -17.12 1.97 -24.54
CA ALA A 56 -16.40 1.05 -23.65
C ALA A 56 -14.88 1.10 -23.87
N ALA A 57 -14.44 1.18 -25.15
CA ALA A 57 -13.02 1.31 -25.46
C ALA A 57 -12.45 2.64 -24.99
N LEU A 58 -13.17 3.74 -25.17
CA LEU A 58 -12.73 5.05 -24.66
C LEU A 58 -12.64 5.08 -23.15
N ALA A 59 -13.64 4.54 -22.43
CA ALA A 59 -13.61 4.46 -20.97
C ALA A 59 -12.43 3.63 -20.46
N LEU A 60 -12.16 2.47 -21.07
CA LEU A 60 -11.00 1.64 -20.73
C LEU A 60 -9.68 2.40 -21.02
N TRP A 61 -9.59 3.08 -22.16
CA TRP A 61 -8.42 3.84 -22.58
C TRP A 61 -8.14 5.00 -21.62
N GLN A 62 -9.18 5.72 -21.20
CA GLN A 62 -9.09 6.78 -20.20
C GLN A 62 -8.60 6.24 -18.85
N ALA A 63 -9.19 5.15 -18.36
CA ALA A 63 -8.80 4.52 -17.11
C ALA A 63 -7.34 4.04 -17.14
N VAL A 64 -6.86 3.53 -18.29
CA VAL A 64 -5.47 3.08 -18.42
C VAL A 64 -4.50 4.27 -18.46
N LEU A 65 -4.78 5.29 -19.25
CA LEU A 65 -3.82 6.38 -19.47
C LEU A 65 -3.80 7.41 -18.34
N ALA A 66 -4.99 7.76 -17.81
CA ALA A 66 -5.10 8.83 -16.83
C ALA A 66 -4.98 8.33 -15.36
N ASP A 67 -5.43 7.10 -15.10
CA ASP A 67 -5.45 6.58 -13.74
C ASP A 67 -4.35 5.52 -13.50
N PHE A 68 -4.34 4.45 -14.32
CA PHE A 68 -3.46 3.29 -14.09
C PHE A 68 -1.98 3.58 -14.36
N LEU A 69 -1.62 4.20 -15.49
CA LEU A 69 -0.21 4.41 -15.86
C LEU A 69 0.53 5.32 -14.86
N PRO A 70 0.01 6.50 -14.45
CA PRO A 70 0.67 7.32 -13.44
C PRO A 70 0.82 6.58 -12.12
N PHE A 71 -0.24 5.89 -11.68
CA PHE A 71 -0.22 5.11 -10.45
C PHE A 71 0.85 4.01 -10.46
N ILE A 72 0.90 3.20 -11.53
CA ILE A 72 1.81 2.06 -11.58
C ILE A 72 3.26 2.49 -11.81
N ALA A 73 3.50 3.59 -12.54
CA ALA A 73 4.83 4.12 -12.77
C ALA A 73 5.50 4.53 -11.45
N LEU A 74 4.78 5.27 -10.60
CA LEU A 74 5.28 5.64 -9.28
C LEU A 74 5.50 4.41 -8.39
N LEU A 75 4.56 3.47 -8.36
CA LEU A 75 4.70 2.27 -7.54
C LEU A 75 5.93 1.44 -7.94
N LEU A 76 6.17 1.30 -9.26
CA LEU A 76 7.34 0.61 -9.79
C LEU A 76 8.64 1.38 -9.49
N ALA A 77 8.63 2.72 -9.56
CA ALA A 77 9.78 3.56 -9.23
C ALA A 77 10.15 3.40 -7.74
N LEU A 78 9.20 3.56 -6.82
CA LEU A 78 9.44 3.36 -5.39
C LEU A 78 9.96 1.96 -5.07
N TYR A 79 9.41 0.93 -5.72
CA TYR A 79 9.85 -0.45 -5.56
C TYR A 79 11.30 -0.65 -6.07
N ALA A 80 11.63 -0.14 -7.26
CA ALA A 80 12.95 -0.27 -7.86
C ALA A 80 14.02 0.43 -7.02
N LEU A 81 13.73 1.65 -6.57
CA LEU A 81 14.62 2.45 -5.73
C LEU A 81 14.78 1.84 -4.33
N GLY A 82 13.68 1.43 -3.70
CA GLY A 82 13.70 0.72 -2.43
C GLY A 82 14.53 -0.56 -2.50
N GLY A 83 14.35 -1.37 -3.55
CA GLY A 83 15.15 -2.56 -3.80
C GLY A 83 16.65 -2.32 -3.99
N GLY A 84 17.03 -1.10 -4.33
CA GLY A 84 18.42 -0.65 -4.52
C GLY A 84 19.11 -0.11 -3.26
N ILE A 85 18.44 -0.07 -2.10
CA ILE A 85 18.99 0.40 -0.83
C ILE A 85 19.20 -0.80 0.11
N SER A 86 20.35 -0.88 0.78
CA SER A 86 20.64 -1.95 1.75
C SER A 86 21.21 -1.37 3.04
N ILE A 87 20.64 -1.78 4.17
CA ILE A 87 21.07 -1.41 5.51
C ILE A 87 21.52 -2.68 6.25
N ARG A 88 22.67 -2.64 6.94
CA ARG A 88 23.20 -3.77 7.70
C ARG A 88 23.92 -3.30 8.97
N GLY A 89 23.92 -4.15 10.01
CA GLY A 89 24.61 -3.88 11.26
C GLY A 89 23.94 -2.76 12.08
N GLY A 90 24.75 -2.06 12.89
CA GLY A 90 24.27 -1.05 13.82
C GLY A 90 23.84 -1.65 15.18
N PRO A 91 23.12 -0.89 16.01
CA PRO A 91 22.68 -1.31 17.34
C PRO A 91 21.50 -2.30 17.31
N LEU A 92 21.16 -2.82 16.12
CA LEU A 92 20.07 -3.75 15.92
C LEU A 92 20.27 -5.05 16.69
N GLY A 93 19.16 -5.74 16.99
CA GLY A 93 19.18 -6.98 17.77
C GLY A 93 19.03 -6.75 19.27
N ARG A 94 19.26 -5.54 19.78
CA ARG A 94 18.90 -5.13 21.16
C ARG A 94 17.51 -4.46 21.17
N PRO A 95 16.78 -4.50 22.29
CA PRO A 95 15.44 -3.90 22.35
C PRO A 95 15.37 -2.44 21.89
N GLY A 96 16.31 -1.59 22.35
CA GLY A 96 16.36 -0.20 21.90
C GLY A 96 16.69 -0.05 20.41
N GLY A 97 17.56 -0.90 19.85
CA GLY A 97 17.88 -0.90 18.43
C GLY A 97 16.72 -1.39 17.56
N ASN A 98 15.98 -2.41 18.02
CA ASN A 98 14.78 -2.89 17.35
C ASN A 98 13.67 -1.83 17.39
N LEU A 99 13.47 -1.15 18.51
CA LEU A 99 12.55 -0.03 18.64
C LEU A 99 12.90 1.09 17.65
N LEU A 100 14.19 1.49 17.62
CA LEU A 100 14.66 2.53 16.69
C LEU A 100 14.42 2.14 15.23
N LEU A 101 14.65 0.86 14.86
CA LEU A 101 14.38 0.37 13.51
C LEU A 101 12.89 0.45 13.18
N LEU A 102 12.00 0.09 14.12
CA LEU A 102 10.55 0.17 13.91
C LEU A 102 10.09 1.62 13.74
N ILE A 103 10.57 2.55 14.58
CA ILE A 103 10.26 3.98 14.46
C ILE A 103 10.79 4.54 13.12
N ALA A 104 12.06 4.31 12.82
CA ALA A 104 12.66 4.77 11.56
C ALA A 104 11.96 4.14 10.35
N GLY A 105 11.60 2.86 10.43
CA GLY A 105 10.87 2.15 9.38
C GLY A 105 9.47 2.72 9.17
N THR A 106 8.76 3.08 10.23
CA THR A 106 7.44 3.74 10.15
C THR A 106 7.55 5.07 9.39
N LEU A 107 8.55 5.88 9.70
CA LEU A 107 8.77 7.16 9.00
C LEU A 107 9.23 6.96 7.56
N LEU A 108 10.16 6.03 7.33
CA LEU A 108 10.65 5.72 5.97
C LEU A 108 9.55 5.14 5.07
N ALA A 109 8.57 4.43 5.62
CA ALA A 109 7.45 3.91 4.84
C ALA A 109 6.63 5.03 4.19
N SER A 110 6.45 6.18 4.85
CA SER A 110 5.82 7.35 4.26
C SER A 110 6.65 8.01 3.13
N ILE A 111 7.93 7.68 3.03
CA ILE A 111 8.86 8.32 2.08
C ILE A 111 9.11 7.43 0.85
N MET A 112 9.26 6.13 1.06
CA MET A 112 9.67 5.18 0.02
C MET A 112 8.64 4.06 -0.23
N GLY A 113 7.43 4.24 0.30
CA GLY A 113 6.35 3.27 0.23
C GLY A 113 6.49 2.12 1.24
N THR A 114 5.37 1.59 1.68
CA THR A 114 5.31 0.45 2.61
C THR A 114 6.06 -0.77 2.07
N ILE A 115 5.94 -1.08 0.77
CA ILE A 115 6.65 -2.20 0.11
C ILE A 115 8.16 -1.94 0.10
N GLY A 116 8.60 -0.72 -0.28
CA GLY A 116 10.00 -0.34 -0.33
C GLY A 116 10.66 -0.40 1.05
N ALA A 117 10.06 0.22 2.06
CA ALA A 117 10.54 0.20 3.43
C ALA A 117 10.59 -1.23 4.00
N ALA A 118 9.57 -2.04 3.70
CA ALA A 118 9.52 -3.44 4.12
C ALA A 118 10.69 -4.25 3.54
N LEU A 119 11.00 -4.12 2.25
CA LEU A 119 12.12 -4.82 1.62
C LEU A 119 13.48 -4.42 2.22
N VAL A 120 13.69 -3.11 2.43
CA VAL A 120 14.94 -2.58 2.98
C VAL A 120 15.18 -3.04 4.41
N LEU A 121 14.13 -3.06 5.26
CA LEU A 121 14.28 -3.16 6.71
C LEU A 121 13.98 -4.54 7.29
N ILE A 122 13.20 -5.41 6.61
CA ILE A 122 12.89 -6.75 7.14
C ILE A 122 14.14 -7.63 7.23
N HIS A 123 15.04 -7.53 6.26
CA HIS A 123 16.26 -8.34 6.24
C HIS A 123 17.24 -7.97 7.35
N PRO A 124 17.58 -6.68 7.60
CA PRO A 124 18.39 -6.29 8.74
C PRO A 124 17.73 -6.62 10.08
N LEU A 125 16.42 -6.44 10.23
CA LEU A 125 15.70 -6.81 11.45
C LEU A 125 15.87 -8.30 11.76
N LEU A 126 15.60 -9.18 10.78
CA LEU A 126 15.70 -10.62 10.97
C LEU A 126 17.14 -11.10 11.14
N ALA A 127 18.10 -10.49 10.44
CA ALA A 127 19.52 -10.85 10.55
C ALA A 127 20.09 -10.48 11.93
N ALA A 128 19.80 -9.28 12.42
CA ALA A 128 20.26 -8.80 13.71
C ALA A 128 19.66 -9.57 14.89
N ASN A 129 18.46 -10.12 14.72
CA ASN A 129 17.77 -10.95 15.70
C ASN A 129 17.88 -12.46 15.40
N GLY A 130 18.82 -12.87 14.53
CA GLY A 130 19.01 -14.27 14.14
C GLY A 130 19.40 -15.20 15.30
N TYR A 131 20.07 -14.69 16.31
CA TYR A 131 20.50 -15.40 17.52
C TYR A 131 19.36 -15.67 18.52
N ARG A 132 18.21 -14.98 18.38
CA ARG A 132 17.07 -15.09 19.30
C ARG A 132 16.18 -16.27 18.95
N HIS A 133 15.66 -16.92 19.98
CA HIS A 133 14.64 -17.96 19.86
C HIS A 133 13.27 -17.32 19.58
N GLU A 134 12.91 -16.26 20.33
CA GLU A 134 11.63 -15.57 20.21
C GLU A 134 11.80 -14.17 19.59
N LYS A 135 11.32 -14.03 18.36
CA LYS A 135 11.38 -12.77 17.58
C LYS A 135 10.10 -12.48 16.77
N ARG A 136 9.04 -13.30 17.00
CA ARG A 136 7.76 -13.16 16.29
C ARG A 136 7.09 -11.82 16.53
N HIS A 137 7.13 -11.32 17.77
CA HIS A 137 6.57 -10.01 18.14
C HIS A 137 7.17 -8.87 17.32
N LEU A 138 8.47 -8.91 17.00
CA LEU A 138 9.12 -7.90 16.16
C LEU A 138 8.60 -7.94 14.72
N VAL A 139 8.36 -9.13 14.17
CA VAL A 139 7.80 -9.28 12.81
C VAL A 139 6.36 -8.80 12.76
N VAL A 140 5.57 -9.09 13.79
CA VAL A 140 4.18 -8.63 13.90
C VAL A 140 4.13 -7.10 13.99
N ALA A 141 4.92 -6.50 14.87
CA ALA A 141 5.02 -5.04 14.97
C ALA A 141 5.52 -4.39 13.67
N PHE A 142 6.44 -5.05 12.97
CA PHE A 142 6.93 -4.60 11.67
C PHE A 142 5.82 -4.60 10.61
N ILE A 143 4.95 -5.61 10.59
CA ILE A 143 3.78 -5.64 9.71
C ILE A 143 2.83 -4.48 10.05
N ILE A 144 2.52 -4.25 11.32
CA ILE A 144 1.61 -3.18 11.74
C ILE A 144 2.18 -1.81 11.36
N LEU A 145 3.42 -1.54 11.75
CA LEU A 145 4.02 -0.21 11.71
C LEU A 145 4.64 0.11 10.36
N VAL A 146 5.52 -0.74 9.85
CA VAL A 146 6.32 -0.43 8.65
C VAL A 146 5.58 -0.78 7.36
N ALA A 147 4.90 -1.93 7.35
CA ALA A 147 4.24 -2.42 6.14
C ALA A 147 2.82 -1.88 5.93
N ASN A 148 2.27 -1.15 6.90
CA ASN A 148 0.93 -0.57 6.81
C ASN A 148 0.89 0.86 7.37
N ALA A 149 0.73 1.03 8.69
CA ALA A 149 0.47 2.32 9.31
C ALA A 149 1.52 3.40 8.96
N GLY A 150 2.79 3.01 8.79
CA GLY A 150 3.86 3.92 8.43
C GLY A 150 3.69 4.60 7.07
N GLY A 151 2.90 4.03 6.16
CA GLY A 151 2.58 4.67 4.89
C GLY A 151 1.61 5.84 4.97
N ALA A 152 1.05 6.14 6.15
CA ALA A 152 -0.08 7.06 6.30
C ALA A 152 0.24 8.54 6.06
N LEU A 153 1.50 9.00 6.11
CA LEU A 153 1.82 10.42 6.16
C LEU A 153 2.06 11.09 4.80
N SER A 154 2.08 10.35 3.72
CA SER A 154 2.23 10.92 2.38
C SER A 154 1.60 10.04 1.30
N PRO A 155 1.32 10.61 0.12
CA PRO A 155 0.86 9.82 -1.05
C PRO A 155 1.86 8.74 -1.49
N LEU A 156 3.15 8.94 -1.24
CA LEU A 156 4.22 7.98 -1.53
C LEU A 156 4.19 6.76 -0.61
N GLY A 157 3.59 6.90 0.56
CA GLY A 157 3.66 5.91 1.62
C GLY A 157 2.82 4.67 1.35
N ASP A 158 1.61 4.86 0.90
CA ASP A 158 0.68 3.74 0.70
C ASP A 158 -0.22 3.97 -0.52
N PRO A 159 -0.50 2.92 -1.33
CA PRO A 159 -1.31 3.00 -2.53
C PRO A 159 -2.66 3.73 -2.39
N PRO A 160 -3.44 3.59 -1.31
CA PRO A 160 -4.66 4.36 -1.10
C PRO A 160 -4.46 5.87 -1.20
N LEU A 161 -3.45 6.38 -0.52
CA LEU A 161 -3.18 7.81 -0.47
C LEU A 161 -2.64 8.34 -1.79
N LEU A 162 -1.89 7.50 -2.52
CA LEU A 162 -1.46 7.81 -3.88
C LEU A 162 -2.68 7.98 -4.81
N VAL A 163 -3.63 7.07 -4.75
CA VAL A 163 -4.88 7.18 -5.54
C VAL A 163 -5.62 8.48 -5.19
N GLY A 164 -5.71 8.83 -3.91
CA GLY A 164 -6.29 10.10 -3.48
C GLY A 164 -5.57 11.32 -4.05
N PHE A 165 -4.23 11.30 -4.04
CA PHE A 165 -3.40 12.36 -4.61
C PHE A 165 -3.63 12.51 -6.13
N LEU A 166 -3.60 11.44 -6.89
CA LEU A 166 -3.89 11.44 -8.33
C LEU A 166 -5.32 11.91 -8.66
N ARG A 167 -6.24 11.82 -7.69
CA ARG A 167 -7.61 12.39 -7.78
C ARG A 167 -7.70 13.84 -7.31
N GLY A 168 -6.56 14.46 -6.94
CA GLY A 168 -6.47 15.86 -6.56
C GLY A 168 -6.51 16.15 -5.06
N VAL A 169 -6.36 15.16 -4.19
CA VAL A 169 -6.13 15.40 -2.75
C VAL A 169 -4.72 16.01 -2.58
N PRO A 170 -4.57 17.12 -1.83
CA PRO A 170 -3.27 17.78 -1.69
C PRO A 170 -2.18 16.85 -1.12
N PHE A 171 -0.95 16.97 -1.63
CA PHE A 171 0.18 16.12 -1.25
C PHE A 171 0.42 16.04 0.27
N PHE A 172 0.33 17.16 0.97
CA PHE A 172 0.54 17.24 2.43
C PHE A 172 -0.73 16.98 3.26
N TRP A 173 -1.87 16.74 2.61
CA TRP A 173 -3.13 16.48 3.32
C TRP A 173 -3.03 15.27 4.28
N PRO A 174 -2.43 14.13 3.88
CA PRO A 174 -2.27 12.98 4.77
C PRO A 174 -1.44 13.30 6.01
N LEU A 175 -0.35 14.06 5.87
CA LEU A 175 0.47 14.47 7.00
C LEU A 175 -0.33 15.26 8.04
N MET A 176 -1.18 16.18 7.57
CA MET A 176 -1.96 17.06 8.46
C MET A 176 -3.09 16.31 9.18
N HIS A 177 -3.71 15.33 8.52
CA HIS A 177 -4.92 14.68 9.02
C HIS A 177 -4.68 13.30 9.62
N LEU A 178 -3.63 12.57 9.19
CA LEU A 178 -3.35 11.21 9.63
C LEU A 178 -2.19 11.12 10.63
N LEU A 179 -1.46 12.20 10.92
CA LEU A 179 -0.35 12.19 11.88
C LEU A 179 -0.81 11.80 13.29
N LEU A 180 -1.85 12.45 13.81
CA LEU A 180 -2.37 12.15 15.15
C LEU A 180 -3.01 10.74 15.22
N PRO A 181 -3.85 10.31 14.27
CA PRO A 181 -4.30 8.92 14.17
C PRO A 181 -3.15 7.90 14.11
N LEU A 182 -2.09 8.18 13.32
CA LEU A 182 -0.90 7.33 13.29
C LEU A 182 -0.22 7.24 14.65
N LEU A 183 -0.02 8.36 15.33
CA LEU A 183 0.61 8.37 16.66
C LEU A 183 -0.22 7.60 17.69
N LEU A 184 -1.56 7.74 17.65
CA LEU A 184 -2.48 6.98 18.51
C LEU A 184 -2.35 5.47 18.30
N LEU A 185 -2.10 5.03 17.07
CA LEU A 185 -1.86 3.61 16.77
C LEU A 185 -0.43 3.19 17.07
N ALA A 186 0.56 3.97 16.65
CA ALA A 186 1.96 3.57 16.71
C ALA A 186 2.50 3.55 18.14
N ALA A 187 2.14 4.52 18.98
CA ALA A 187 2.68 4.62 20.34
C ALA A 187 2.37 3.38 21.21
N PRO A 188 1.13 2.89 21.34
CA PRO A 188 0.84 1.69 22.12
C PRO A 188 1.45 0.44 21.50
N VAL A 189 1.48 0.31 20.17
CA VAL A 189 2.12 -0.84 19.49
C VAL A 189 3.62 -0.86 19.74
N LEU A 190 4.32 0.29 19.64
CA LEU A 190 5.74 0.40 19.96
C LEU A 190 6.01 0.12 21.44
N ALA A 191 5.21 0.66 22.35
CA ALA A 191 5.34 0.44 23.79
C ALA A 191 5.17 -1.04 24.16
N LEU A 192 4.11 -1.68 23.65
CA LEU A 192 3.86 -3.11 23.86
C LEU A 192 5.00 -3.97 23.29
N THR A 193 5.42 -3.67 22.06
CA THR A 193 6.51 -4.41 21.40
C THR A 193 7.83 -4.24 22.16
N PHE A 194 8.15 -3.03 22.59
CA PHE A 194 9.38 -2.76 23.35
C PHE A 194 9.37 -3.46 24.71
N GLY A 195 8.23 -3.40 25.43
CA GLY A 195 8.09 -4.10 26.71
C GLY A 195 8.26 -5.61 26.59
N LEU A 196 7.61 -6.21 25.57
CA LEU A 196 7.78 -7.63 25.25
C LEU A 196 9.22 -7.96 24.83
N ASP A 197 9.85 -7.11 24.03
CA ASP A 197 11.21 -7.32 23.54
C ASP A 197 12.23 -7.26 24.69
N VAL A 198 12.07 -6.32 25.62
CA VAL A 198 12.91 -6.22 26.85
C VAL A 198 12.72 -7.46 27.73
N TRP A 199 11.48 -7.91 27.91
CA TRP A 199 11.18 -9.08 28.75
C TRP A 199 11.77 -10.37 28.15
N LEU A 200 11.59 -10.60 26.86
CA LEU A 200 12.13 -11.77 26.14
C LEU A 200 13.65 -11.74 26.03
N ALA A 201 14.23 -10.56 25.82
CA ALA A 201 15.69 -10.38 25.69
C ALA A 201 16.48 -10.79 26.95
N ARG A 202 15.82 -10.79 28.14
CA ARG A 202 16.48 -11.25 29.40
C ARG A 202 16.91 -12.72 29.36
N LYS A 203 16.28 -13.52 28.50
CA LYS A 203 16.53 -14.98 28.37
C LYS A 203 17.39 -15.30 27.15
N GLU A 204 17.81 -14.29 26.38
CA GLU A 204 18.53 -14.48 25.13
C GLU A 204 20.01 -14.10 25.26
N PRO A 205 20.92 -14.69 24.47
CA PRO A 205 22.30 -14.27 24.40
C PRO A 205 22.45 -12.79 24.06
N ARG A 206 23.57 -12.18 24.40
CA ARG A 206 23.85 -10.79 24.01
C ARG A 206 24.30 -10.73 22.56
N PRO A 207 23.70 -9.82 21.73
CA PRO A 207 24.13 -9.65 20.34
C PRO A 207 25.54 -9.07 20.28
N GLN A 208 26.32 -9.52 19.31
CA GLN A 208 27.61 -8.90 19.01
C GLN A 208 27.39 -7.57 18.29
N PRO A 209 28.12 -6.50 18.69
CA PRO A 209 28.01 -5.21 18.02
C PRO A 209 28.54 -5.31 16.59
N GLN A 210 27.76 -4.80 15.63
CA GLN A 210 28.15 -4.71 14.23
C GLN A 210 28.14 -3.26 13.78
N LYS A 211 29.09 -2.86 12.93
CA LYS A 211 29.13 -1.51 12.36
C LYS A 211 27.95 -1.34 11.39
N LEU A 212 27.25 -0.20 11.49
CA LEU A 212 26.20 0.18 10.55
C LEU A 212 26.81 0.40 9.17
N ARG A 213 26.24 -0.25 8.17
CA ARG A 213 26.61 -0.08 6.75
C ARG A 213 25.35 0.18 5.93
N VAL A 214 25.31 1.35 5.30
CA VAL A 214 24.26 1.75 4.35
C VAL A 214 24.87 1.76 2.96
N ARG A 215 24.20 1.13 1.99
CA ARG A 215 24.60 1.09 0.59
C ARG A 215 23.41 1.47 -0.28
N GLY A 216 23.70 1.99 -1.48
CA GLY A 216 22.65 2.41 -2.43
C GLY A 216 22.37 3.91 -2.42
N TRP A 217 23.41 4.73 -2.19
CA TRP A 217 23.30 6.20 -2.16
C TRP A 217 22.67 6.79 -3.43
N LEU A 218 22.94 6.19 -4.60
CA LEU A 218 22.30 6.59 -5.84
C LEU A 218 20.77 6.48 -5.73
N ASN A 219 20.27 5.33 -5.26
CA ASN A 219 18.83 5.11 -5.10
C ASN A 219 18.22 6.04 -4.03
N MET A 220 18.97 6.39 -3.00
CA MET A 220 18.53 7.39 -2.02
C MET A 220 18.43 8.79 -2.67
N ALA A 221 19.38 9.17 -3.52
CA ALA A 221 19.33 10.44 -4.24
C ALA A 221 18.17 10.47 -5.24
N LEU A 222 17.93 9.39 -5.98
CA LEU A 222 16.79 9.26 -6.89
C LEU A 222 15.45 9.29 -6.15
N LEU A 223 15.38 8.68 -4.96
CA LEU A 223 14.19 8.74 -4.10
C LEU A 223 13.92 10.18 -3.64
N LEU A 224 14.96 10.92 -3.23
CA LEU A 224 14.84 12.34 -2.89
C LEU A 224 14.38 13.19 -4.08
N LEU A 225 14.83 12.86 -5.29
CA LEU A 225 14.35 13.49 -6.51
C LEU A 225 12.84 13.27 -6.70
N LEU A 226 12.34 12.04 -6.55
CA LEU A 226 10.90 11.76 -6.65
C LEU A 226 10.10 12.53 -5.58
N ILE A 227 10.58 12.57 -4.33
CA ILE A 227 9.94 13.33 -3.25
C ILE A 227 9.85 14.83 -3.58
N ALA A 228 10.85 15.38 -4.27
CA ALA A 228 10.88 16.77 -4.66
C ALA A 228 9.99 17.08 -5.87
N VAL A 229 9.85 16.14 -6.79
CA VAL A 229 9.10 16.33 -8.05
C VAL A 229 7.59 16.12 -7.85
N LEU A 230 7.17 15.16 -7.02
CA LEU A 230 5.75 14.84 -6.86
C LEU A 230 4.87 16.00 -6.35
N PRO A 231 5.27 16.81 -5.35
CA PRO A 231 4.48 17.98 -4.97
C PRO A 231 4.32 19.02 -6.08
N VAL A 232 5.24 19.05 -7.05
CA VAL A 232 5.18 19.95 -8.21
C VAL A 232 3.98 19.61 -9.09
N GLU A 233 3.61 18.32 -9.19
CA GLU A 233 2.41 17.84 -9.89
C GLU A 233 1.12 18.51 -9.38
N GLY A 234 1.04 18.78 -8.08
CA GLY A 234 -0.11 19.46 -7.47
C GLY A 234 -0.11 20.99 -7.62
N ILE A 235 0.94 21.60 -8.19
CA ILE A 235 1.10 23.05 -8.29
C ILE A 235 1.24 23.50 -9.75
N TRP A 236 1.89 22.70 -10.58
CA TRP A 236 2.22 23.00 -11.96
C TRP A 236 1.22 22.35 -12.92
N HIS A 237 0.35 23.16 -13.53
CA HIS A 237 -0.71 22.70 -14.44
C HIS A 237 -0.51 23.33 -15.83
N PRO A 238 0.39 22.80 -16.66
CA PRO A 238 0.73 23.36 -17.98
C PRO A 238 -0.36 23.13 -19.03
N GLY A 239 -1.38 22.32 -18.70
CA GLY A 239 -2.48 21.97 -19.60
C GLY A 239 -2.59 20.48 -19.82
N ASN A 240 -3.38 20.09 -20.81
CA ASN A 240 -3.72 18.71 -21.11
C ASN A 240 -3.31 18.31 -22.53
N VAL A 241 -2.97 17.03 -22.72
CA VAL A 241 -2.77 16.42 -24.03
C VAL A 241 -3.87 15.39 -24.27
N THR A 242 -4.45 15.41 -25.47
CA THR A 242 -5.44 14.41 -25.87
C THR A 242 -4.77 13.35 -26.75
N VAL A 243 -4.78 12.11 -26.30
CA VAL A 243 -4.24 10.94 -27.00
C VAL A 243 -5.39 9.98 -27.29
N LEU A 244 -5.74 9.81 -28.59
CA LEU A 244 -6.85 8.97 -29.02
C LEU A 244 -8.16 9.21 -28.21
N SER A 245 -8.51 10.50 -28.07
CA SER A 245 -9.70 10.98 -27.33
C SER A 245 -9.65 10.85 -25.79
N ALA A 246 -8.58 10.30 -25.20
CA ALA A 246 -8.34 10.38 -23.77
C ALA A 246 -7.54 11.64 -23.42
N THR A 247 -7.98 12.36 -22.41
CA THR A 247 -7.33 13.60 -21.94
C THR A 247 -6.43 13.27 -20.76
N ILE A 248 -5.14 13.61 -20.87
CA ILE A 248 -4.12 13.35 -19.86
C ILE A 248 -3.50 14.68 -19.46
N PRO A 249 -3.41 15.02 -18.17
CA PRO A 249 -2.67 16.16 -17.67
C PRO A 249 -1.19 16.06 -18.05
N LEU A 250 -0.59 17.14 -18.54
CA LEU A 250 0.83 17.15 -18.92
C LEU A 250 1.76 16.94 -17.73
N GLU A 251 1.37 17.41 -16.55
CA GLU A 251 2.07 17.16 -15.30
C GLU A 251 2.22 15.67 -15.00
N HIS A 252 1.17 14.85 -15.18
CA HIS A 252 1.25 13.39 -14.99
C HIS A 252 2.26 12.75 -15.95
N LEU A 253 2.27 13.19 -17.24
CA LEU A 253 3.25 12.68 -18.21
C LEU A 253 4.69 13.08 -17.85
N ALA A 254 4.90 14.32 -17.41
CA ALA A 254 6.22 14.80 -17.03
C ALA A 254 6.77 14.05 -15.82
N VAL A 255 5.95 13.87 -14.78
CA VAL A 255 6.32 13.11 -13.57
C VAL A 255 6.59 11.64 -13.92
N MET A 256 5.74 11.01 -14.72
CA MET A 256 5.93 9.62 -15.17
C MET A 256 7.24 9.44 -15.96
N LEU A 257 7.66 10.40 -16.77
CA LEU A 257 8.97 10.35 -17.44
C LEU A 257 10.13 10.40 -16.45
N VAL A 258 10.03 11.22 -15.39
CA VAL A 258 11.02 11.25 -14.31
C VAL A 258 11.05 9.90 -13.56
N GLU A 259 9.91 9.32 -13.27
CA GLU A 259 9.79 8.01 -12.60
C GLU A 259 10.44 6.89 -13.43
N ILE A 260 10.13 6.84 -14.74
CA ILE A 260 10.74 5.89 -15.67
C ILE A 260 12.25 6.12 -15.76
N GLY A 261 12.69 7.37 -15.83
CA GLY A 261 14.10 7.73 -15.80
C GLY A 261 14.80 7.23 -14.52
N CYS A 262 14.18 7.43 -13.37
CA CYS A 262 14.68 6.92 -12.10
C CYS A 262 14.78 5.38 -12.06
N ILE A 263 13.78 4.67 -12.60
CA ILE A 263 13.81 3.21 -12.73
C ILE A 263 15.00 2.78 -13.60
N LEU A 264 15.15 3.37 -14.79
CA LEU A 264 16.23 3.02 -15.73
C LEU A 264 17.62 3.29 -15.13
N VAL A 265 17.83 4.45 -14.53
CA VAL A 265 19.09 4.79 -13.86
C VAL A 265 19.36 3.83 -12.69
N SER A 266 18.35 3.50 -11.88
CA SER A 266 18.47 2.52 -10.81
C SER A 266 18.83 1.13 -11.35
N GLU A 267 18.19 0.68 -12.44
CA GLU A 267 18.51 -0.63 -13.05
C GLU A 267 19.93 -0.69 -13.60
N MET A 268 20.38 0.36 -14.27
CA MET A 268 21.70 0.40 -14.91
C MET A 268 22.85 0.48 -13.91
N PHE A 269 22.69 1.23 -12.83
CA PHE A 269 23.80 1.60 -11.94
C PHE A 269 23.74 0.97 -10.54
N THR A 270 22.65 0.27 -10.17
CA THR A 270 22.61 -0.42 -8.87
C THR A 270 23.32 -1.77 -8.94
N PRO A 271 24.35 -2.01 -8.11
CA PRO A 271 25.03 -3.29 -8.08
C PRO A 271 24.07 -4.46 -7.76
N ASN A 272 24.16 -5.55 -8.53
CA ASN A 272 23.36 -6.78 -8.32
C ASN A 272 23.49 -7.34 -6.89
N ALA A 273 24.64 -7.15 -6.25
CA ALA A 273 24.86 -7.56 -4.86
C ALA A 273 23.90 -6.87 -3.86
N ILE A 274 23.45 -5.64 -4.12
CA ILE A 274 22.48 -4.93 -3.27
C ILE A 274 21.08 -5.53 -3.51
N ARG A 275 20.67 -5.67 -4.76
CA ARG A 275 19.36 -6.23 -5.13
C ARG A 275 19.18 -7.67 -4.66
N SER A 276 20.21 -8.51 -4.81
CA SER A 276 20.19 -9.88 -4.32
C SER A 276 20.09 -9.97 -2.79
N GLN A 277 20.71 -9.03 -2.07
CA GLN A 277 20.60 -8.93 -0.61
C GLN A 277 19.16 -8.64 -0.17
N ASN A 278 18.46 -7.77 -0.89
CA ASN A 278 17.06 -7.43 -0.65
C ASN A 278 16.09 -8.44 -1.27
N ARG A 279 16.60 -9.48 -1.94
CA ARG A 279 15.78 -10.44 -2.72
C ARG A 279 14.81 -9.73 -3.67
N PHE A 280 15.28 -8.62 -4.24
CA PHE A 280 14.52 -7.86 -5.20
C PHE A 280 14.20 -8.72 -6.43
N ALA A 281 12.93 -8.70 -6.86
CA ALA A 281 12.49 -9.42 -8.04
C ALA A 281 11.27 -8.73 -8.67
N TRP A 282 11.36 -8.37 -9.94
CA TRP A 282 10.27 -7.78 -10.72
C TRP A 282 9.01 -8.66 -10.79
N ARG A 283 9.15 -9.97 -10.53
CA ARG A 283 8.00 -10.89 -10.51
C ARG A 283 6.93 -10.47 -9.49
N ALA A 284 7.32 -9.95 -8.33
CA ALA A 284 6.37 -9.47 -7.32
C ALA A 284 5.56 -8.27 -7.86
N MET A 285 6.24 -7.33 -8.53
CA MET A 285 5.56 -6.18 -9.12
C MET A 285 4.65 -6.55 -10.29
N ARG A 286 5.00 -7.58 -11.07
CA ARG A 286 4.15 -8.07 -12.15
C ARG A 286 2.77 -8.49 -11.64
N GLU A 287 2.69 -9.20 -10.52
CA GLU A 287 1.42 -9.64 -9.94
C GLU A 287 0.58 -8.43 -9.49
N ILE A 288 1.21 -7.46 -8.85
CA ILE A 288 0.58 -6.20 -8.42
C ILE A 288 0.11 -5.38 -9.64
N THR A 289 0.94 -5.27 -10.67
CA THR A 289 0.60 -4.55 -11.90
C THR A 289 -0.64 -5.12 -12.58
N ILE A 290 -0.71 -6.45 -12.72
CA ILE A 290 -1.87 -7.14 -13.32
C ILE A 290 -3.14 -6.89 -12.49
N LEU A 291 -3.03 -6.94 -11.17
CA LEU A 291 -4.15 -6.70 -10.27
C LEU A 291 -4.68 -5.27 -10.42
N PHE A 292 -3.81 -4.26 -10.29
CA PHE A 292 -4.23 -2.86 -10.37
C PHE A 292 -4.75 -2.50 -11.76
N PHE A 293 -4.15 -3.05 -12.83
CA PHE A 293 -4.71 -2.90 -14.17
C PHE A 293 -6.18 -3.36 -14.21
N ALA A 294 -6.47 -4.53 -13.68
CA ALA A 294 -7.83 -5.05 -13.68
C ALA A 294 -8.78 -4.24 -12.80
N ILE A 295 -8.31 -3.75 -11.65
CA ILE A 295 -9.09 -2.87 -10.78
C ILE A 295 -9.49 -1.60 -11.56
N PHE A 296 -8.54 -0.87 -12.12
CA PHE A 296 -8.82 0.35 -12.87
C PHE A 296 -9.68 0.10 -14.12
N ALA A 297 -9.46 -1.03 -14.81
CA ALA A 297 -10.23 -1.40 -15.99
C ALA A 297 -11.69 -1.77 -15.70
N THR A 298 -12.04 -2.18 -14.48
CA THR A 298 -13.37 -2.71 -14.15
C THR A 298 -14.14 -1.91 -13.11
N ILE A 299 -13.52 -0.94 -12.44
CA ILE A 299 -14.13 -0.22 -11.30
C ILE A 299 -15.19 0.82 -11.73
N GLY A 300 -15.13 1.35 -12.95
CA GLY A 300 -15.98 2.46 -13.41
C GLY A 300 -17.48 2.26 -13.15
N PRO A 301 -18.10 1.10 -13.47
CA PRO A 301 -19.51 0.85 -13.15
C PRO A 301 -19.82 0.85 -11.65
N ALA A 302 -18.86 0.45 -10.80
CA ALA A 302 -19.04 0.49 -9.37
C ALA A 302 -19.13 1.95 -8.87
N PHE A 303 -18.38 2.87 -9.44
CA PHE A 303 -18.45 4.30 -9.11
C PHE A 303 -19.85 4.87 -9.41
N ALA A 304 -20.38 4.60 -10.59
CA ALA A 304 -21.72 5.06 -10.97
C ALA A 304 -22.82 4.56 -10.01
N LEU A 305 -22.71 3.32 -9.57
CA LEU A 305 -23.63 2.73 -8.60
C LEU A 305 -23.49 3.37 -7.20
N LEU A 306 -22.27 3.62 -6.74
CA LEU A 306 -21.99 4.17 -5.43
C LEU A 306 -22.41 5.66 -5.33
N GLN A 307 -22.16 6.42 -6.38
CA GLN A 307 -22.60 7.84 -6.43
C GLN A 307 -24.13 7.93 -6.41
N ALA A 308 -24.84 6.98 -7.01
CA ALA A 308 -26.30 6.92 -6.97
C ALA A 308 -26.87 6.49 -5.61
N ALA A 309 -26.08 5.81 -4.77
CA ALA A 309 -26.55 5.21 -3.52
C ALA A 309 -26.77 6.23 -2.37
N GLN A 310 -26.29 7.48 -2.50
CA GLN A 310 -26.43 8.56 -1.50
C GLN A 310 -26.23 8.09 -0.04
N ILE A 311 -25.10 7.44 0.23
CA ILE A 311 -24.80 6.89 1.55
C ILE A 311 -24.55 8.04 2.54
N PRO A 312 -25.25 8.05 3.71
CA PRO A 312 -25.07 9.12 4.70
C PRO A 312 -23.59 9.26 5.12
N PRO A 313 -23.02 10.48 5.11
CA PRO A 313 -21.61 10.72 5.40
C PRO A 313 -21.34 10.77 6.92
N VAL A 314 -21.49 9.63 7.60
CA VAL A 314 -21.22 9.48 9.03
C VAL A 314 -19.77 8.97 9.21
N PRO A 315 -18.80 9.82 9.64
CA PRO A 315 -17.37 9.47 9.64
C PRO A 315 -17.06 8.16 10.38
N VAL A 316 -17.65 7.95 11.57
CA VAL A 316 -17.45 6.70 12.34
C VAL A 316 -17.85 5.46 11.54
N ALA A 317 -19.01 5.48 10.89
CA ALA A 317 -19.49 4.35 10.10
C ALA A 317 -18.59 4.09 8.89
N TRP A 318 -18.09 5.15 8.25
CA TRP A 318 -17.19 5.05 7.11
C TRP A 318 -15.80 4.57 7.50
N PHE A 319 -15.29 4.98 8.67
CA PHE A 319 -14.04 4.46 9.22
C PHE A 319 -14.08 2.94 9.41
N TRP A 320 -15.12 2.44 10.07
CA TRP A 320 -15.26 1.01 10.30
C TRP A 320 -15.56 0.23 9.02
N ALA A 321 -16.41 0.76 8.15
CA ALA A 321 -16.77 0.10 6.90
C ALA A 321 -15.57 0.00 5.95
N SER A 322 -14.85 1.12 5.73
CA SER A 322 -13.63 1.12 4.92
C SER A 322 -12.52 0.26 5.55
N GLY A 323 -12.41 0.30 6.88
CA GLY A 323 -11.43 -0.50 7.60
C GLY A 323 -11.67 -2.00 7.46
N VAL A 324 -12.88 -2.48 7.73
CA VAL A 324 -13.22 -3.90 7.60
C VAL A 324 -13.08 -4.36 6.15
N ALA A 325 -13.49 -3.53 5.18
CA ALA A 325 -13.29 -3.82 3.77
C ALA A 325 -11.80 -3.92 3.42
N SER A 326 -10.97 -2.98 3.87
CA SER A 326 -9.51 -2.98 3.65
C SER A 326 -8.82 -4.21 4.25
N ALA A 327 -9.26 -4.68 5.39
CA ALA A 327 -8.69 -5.88 6.01
C ALA A 327 -8.85 -7.15 5.14
N VAL A 328 -9.76 -7.14 4.15
CA VAL A 328 -10.08 -8.30 3.30
C VAL A 328 -9.76 -8.06 1.82
N LEU A 329 -10.04 -6.85 1.32
CA LEU A 329 -10.00 -6.54 -0.13
C LEU A 329 -8.71 -5.87 -0.61
N ASP A 330 -7.77 -5.55 0.25
CA ASP A 330 -6.66 -4.63 0.02
C ASP A 330 -7.06 -3.15 0.19
N SER A 331 -6.09 -2.35 0.61
CA SER A 331 -6.28 -0.96 1.03
C SER A 331 -6.63 -0.01 -0.13
N ALA A 332 -5.98 -0.16 -1.29
CA ALA A 332 -6.14 0.79 -2.39
C ALA A 332 -7.50 0.72 -3.08
N PRO A 333 -8.02 -0.46 -3.50
CA PRO A 333 -9.37 -0.53 -4.06
C PRO A 333 -10.42 -0.11 -3.04
N THR A 334 -10.23 -0.44 -1.77
CA THR A 334 -11.14 -0.02 -0.70
C THR A 334 -11.21 1.51 -0.60
N TYR A 335 -10.05 2.17 -0.51
CA TYR A 335 -10.01 3.63 -0.47
C TYR A 335 -10.74 4.24 -1.68
N LEU A 336 -10.45 3.74 -2.88
CA LEU A 336 -11.03 4.25 -4.11
C LEU A 336 -12.56 4.11 -4.14
N ILE A 337 -13.09 2.97 -3.70
CA ILE A 337 -14.54 2.73 -3.58
C ILE A 337 -15.17 3.75 -2.63
N PHE A 338 -14.61 3.91 -1.43
CA PHE A 338 -15.17 4.81 -0.43
C PHE A 338 -14.98 6.28 -0.77
N PHE A 339 -13.88 6.65 -1.42
CA PHE A 339 -13.64 7.99 -1.95
C PHE A 339 -14.71 8.38 -2.97
N GLU A 340 -14.99 7.50 -3.93
CA GLU A 340 -16.04 7.73 -4.94
C GLU A 340 -17.45 7.70 -4.33
N ALA A 341 -17.71 6.82 -3.38
CA ALA A 341 -18.98 6.79 -2.63
C ALA A 341 -19.20 8.09 -1.82
N GLY A 342 -18.13 8.75 -1.36
CA GLY A 342 -18.14 10.04 -0.71
C GLY A 342 -18.34 11.23 -1.66
N GLY A 343 -18.54 10.97 -2.94
CA GLY A 343 -18.76 11.97 -3.99
C GLY A 343 -17.65 12.13 -5.01
N GLY A 344 -16.47 11.54 -4.80
CA GLY A 344 -15.36 11.51 -5.77
C GLY A 344 -14.67 12.85 -6.04
N HIS A 345 -15.09 13.92 -5.38
CA HIS A 345 -14.55 15.27 -5.57
C HIS A 345 -13.51 15.61 -4.49
N ALA A 346 -12.23 15.55 -4.85
CA ALA A 346 -11.12 15.76 -3.92
C ALA A 346 -11.20 17.08 -3.15
N ALA A 347 -11.49 18.19 -3.81
CA ALA A 347 -11.60 19.50 -3.15
C ALA A 347 -12.74 19.53 -2.12
N ALA A 348 -13.90 18.98 -2.47
CA ALA A 348 -15.05 18.92 -1.58
C ALA A 348 -14.77 18.02 -0.35
N LEU A 349 -14.14 16.87 -0.57
CA LEU A 349 -13.78 15.94 0.50
C LEU A 349 -12.65 16.47 1.38
N ALA A 350 -11.59 17.03 0.79
CA ALA A 350 -10.42 17.48 1.53
C ALA A 350 -10.66 18.79 2.33
N GLN A 351 -11.53 19.67 1.86
CA GLN A 351 -11.81 20.97 2.49
C GLN A 351 -13.17 21.01 3.19
N GLY A 352 -14.24 20.53 2.53
CA GLY A 352 -15.61 20.59 3.04
C GLY A 352 -16.01 19.43 3.93
N ALA A 353 -15.45 18.23 3.70
CA ALA A 353 -15.76 16.99 4.43
C ALA A 353 -14.48 16.29 4.92
N ALA A 354 -13.50 17.04 5.39
CA ALA A 354 -12.21 16.50 5.85
C ALA A 354 -12.35 15.38 6.89
N PRO A 355 -13.26 15.40 7.88
CA PRO A 355 -13.47 14.29 8.79
C PRO A 355 -13.88 12.98 8.08
N LEU A 356 -14.71 13.07 7.03
CA LEU A 356 -15.11 11.92 6.23
C LEU A 356 -13.94 11.33 5.45
N LEU A 357 -13.17 12.16 4.76
CA LEU A 357 -11.99 11.73 4.03
C LEU A 357 -10.92 11.14 4.98
N THR A 358 -10.74 11.74 6.17
CA THR A 358 -9.85 11.22 7.21
C THR A 358 -10.31 9.84 7.69
N ALA A 359 -11.61 9.65 7.89
CA ALA A 359 -12.19 8.37 8.26
C ALA A 359 -11.96 7.29 7.20
N ILE A 360 -12.21 7.61 5.93
CA ILE A 360 -11.94 6.72 4.78
C ILE A 360 -10.46 6.35 4.72
N ALA A 361 -9.58 7.35 4.78
CA ALA A 361 -8.14 7.15 4.67
C ALA A 361 -7.57 6.34 5.85
N ALA A 362 -7.97 6.70 7.07
CA ALA A 362 -7.56 5.98 8.27
C ALA A 362 -8.07 4.53 8.28
N GLY A 363 -9.32 4.29 7.91
CA GLY A 363 -9.88 2.95 7.78
C GLY A 363 -9.09 2.14 6.73
N ALA A 364 -8.94 2.69 5.52
CA ALA A 364 -8.25 1.99 4.44
C ALA A 364 -6.79 1.63 4.77
N VAL A 365 -6.04 2.54 5.44
CA VAL A 365 -4.61 2.36 5.72
C VAL A 365 -4.38 1.54 7.00
N PHE A 366 -5.09 1.87 8.09
CA PHE A 366 -4.74 1.30 9.40
C PHE A 366 -5.30 -0.10 9.65
N PHE A 367 -6.34 -0.53 8.93
CA PHE A 367 -6.90 -1.88 9.10
C PHE A 367 -6.19 -2.94 8.27
N GLY A 368 -5.33 -2.56 7.32
CA GLY A 368 -4.55 -3.51 6.51
C GLY A 368 -3.81 -4.60 7.31
N PRO A 369 -3.22 -4.32 8.48
CA PRO A 369 -2.53 -5.34 9.27
C PRO A 369 -3.45 -6.31 10.02
N LEU A 370 -4.77 -6.13 10.05
CA LEU A 370 -5.69 -7.07 10.69
C LEU A 370 -5.63 -8.48 10.09
N THR A 371 -5.37 -8.58 8.80
CA THR A 371 -5.18 -9.86 8.12
C THR A 371 -3.91 -9.85 7.28
N TYR A 372 -3.49 -11.02 6.83
CA TYR A 372 -2.39 -11.10 5.86
C TYR A 372 -2.81 -10.63 4.45
N LEU A 373 -4.10 -10.53 4.16
CA LEU A 373 -4.62 -10.13 2.84
C LEU A 373 -4.84 -8.62 2.71
N GLY A 374 -5.01 -7.90 3.82
CA GLY A 374 -5.35 -6.48 3.82
C GLY A 374 -4.30 -5.55 3.23
N ASN A 375 -3.05 -6.02 3.03
CA ASN A 375 -2.03 -5.31 2.25
C ASN A 375 -0.98 -6.29 1.71
N ALA A 376 -0.55 -6.11 0.47
CA ALA A 376 0.40 -6.98 -0.22
C ALA A 376 1.72 -7.25 0.56
N PRO A 377 2.36 -6.27 1.24
CA PRO A 377 3.56 -6.51 2.04
C PRO A 377 3.37 -7.52 3.17
N ASN A 378 2.18 -7.70 3.72
CA ASN A 378 1.94 -8.57 4.88
C ASN A 378 2.31 -10.03 4.59
N LEU A 379 1.81 -10.56 3.46
CA LEU A 379 2.15 -11.92 3.02
C LEU A 379 3.62 -12.07 2.68
N MET A 380 4.22 -11.07 2.02
CA MET A 380 5.64 -11.06 1.68
C MET A 380 6.51 -11.14 2.95
N ILE A 381 6.23 -10.31 3.96
CA ILE A 381 6.97 -10.31 5.23
C ILE A 381 6.80 -11.63 5.96
N ARG A 382 5.58 -12.16 6.03
CA ARG A 382 5.29 -13.48 6.60
C ARG A 382 6.14 -14.56 5.95
N GLU A 383 6.22 -14.58 4.62
CA GLU A 383 7.00 -15.57 3.88
C GLU A 383 8.51 -15.41 4.13
N ILE A 384 9.04 -14.19 4.08
CA ILE A 384 10.45 -13.89 4.37
C ILE A 384 10.81 -14.33 5.79
N ALA A 385 9.96 -14.00 6.77
CA ALA A 385 10.16 -14.37 8.17
C ALA A 385 10.12 -15.89 8.38
N SER A 386 9.16 -16.59 7.76
CA SER A 386 9.04 -18.04 7.83
C SER A 386 10.27 -18.75 7.23
N ARG A 387 10.78 -18.28 6.10
CA ARG A 387 12.04 -18.79 5.50
C ARG A 387 13.28 -18.52 6.36
N ARG A 388 13.20 -17.60 7.31
CA ARG A 388 14.24 -17.30 8.31
C ARG A 388 13.99 -18.00 9.67
N GLY A 389 13.10 -18.97 9.71
CA GLY A 389 12.80 -19.79 10.89
C GLY A 389 11.87 -19.14 11.90
N VAL A 390 11.21 -18.02 11.57
CA VAL A 390 10.20 -17.42 12.45
C VAL A 390 8.85 -18.15 12.24
N ARG A 391 8.36 -18.80 13.27
CA ARG A 391 7.05 -19.48 13.23
C ARG A 391 5.93 -18.45 13.31
N MET A 392 5.48 -17.94 12.16
CA MET A 392 4.36 -17.02 12.07
C MET A 392 3.03 -17.74 12.28
N PRO A 393 2.02 -17.09 12.92
CA PRO A 393 0.68 -17.68 13.11
C PRO A 393 0.01 -18.02 11.78
N GLY A 394 -0.88 -19.01 11.79
CA GLY A 394 -1.79 -19.25 10.66
C GLY A 394 -2.75 -18.07 10.47
N PHE A 395 -3.45 -18.04 9.33
CA PHE A 395 -4.29 -16.89 8.94
C PHE A 395 -5.27 -16.44 10.03
N PHE A 396 -6.13 -17.35 10.53
CA PHE A 396 -7.13 -17.02 11.54
C PHE A 396 -6.52 -16.70 12.91
N ALA A 397 -5.45 -17.40 13.30
CA ALA A 397 -4.75 -17.11 14.55
C ALA A 397 -4.08 -15.72 14.50
N TYR A 398 -3.52 -15.35 13.36
CA TYR A 398 -2.97 -14.01 13.15
C TYR A 398 -4.06 -12.96 13.24
N ALA A 399 -5.16 -13.11 12.50
CA ALA A 399 -6.27 -12.17 12.53
C ALA A 399 -6.87 -12.01 13.94
N GLY A 400 -7.00 -13.10 14.69
CA GLY A 400 -7.45 -13.04 16.09
C GLY A 400 -6.50 -12.27 17.00
N ILE A 401 -5.18 -12.50 16.89
CA ILE A 401 -4.15 -11.75 17.64
C ILE A 401 -4.22 -10.26 17.28
N MET A 402 -4.29 -9.95 15.98
CA MET A 402 -4.38 -8.58 15.52
C MET A 402 -5.66 -7.88 15.97
N ALA A 403 -6.79 -8.57 15.94
CA ALA A 403 -8.04 -8.03 16.44
C ALA A 403 -7.96 -7.66 17.92
N VAL A 404 -7.38 -8.53 18.76
CA VAL A 404 -7.20 -8.24 20.20
C VAL A 404 -6.31 -7.02 20.44
N VAL A 405 -5.29 -6.82 19.63
CA VAL A 405 -4.33 -5.70 19.78
C VAL A 405 -4.87 -4.41 19.16
N LEU A 406 -5.43 -4.48 17.96
CA LEU A 406 -5.72 -3.28 17.14
C LEU A 406 -7.16 -2.78 17.29
N VAL A 407 -8.17 -3.66 17.48
CA VAL A 407 -9.57 -3.23 17.58
C VAL A 407 -9.81 -2.27 18.77
N PRO A 408 -9.22 -2.46 19.96
CA PRO A 408 -9.33 -1.46 21.02
C PRO A 408 -8.73 -0.11 20.65
N ILE A 409 -7.62 -0.10 19.89
CA ILE A 409 -6.98 1.14 19.41
C ILE A 409 -7.87 1.82 18.37
N TYR A 410 -8.49 1.05 17.45
CA TYR A 410 -9.44 1.59 16.46
C TYR A 410 -10.71 2.12 17.11
N ALA A 411 -11.22 1.46 18.15
CA ALA A 411 -12.34 1.97 18.92
C ALA A 411 -12.00 3.30 19.59
N LEU A 412 -10.82 3.40 20.20
CA LEU A 412 -10.35 4.68 20.75
C LEU A 412 -10.16 5.73 19.65
N MET A 413 -9.61 5.36 18.48
CA MET A 413 -9.44 6.26 17.33
C MET A 413 -10.80 6.79 16.83
N SER A 414 -11.81 5.94 16.74
CA SER A 414 -13.16 6.34 16.32
C SER A 414 -13.84 7.28 17.31
N LEU A 415 -13.56 7.17 18.61
CA LEU A 415 -14.08 8.07 19.63
C LEU A 415 -13.37 9.43 19.67
N VAL A 416 -12.09 9.47 19.30
CA VAL A 416 -11.27 10.69 19.40
C VAL A 416 -11.35 11.54 18.14
N PHE A 417 -11.45 10.90 16.96
CA PHE A 417 -11.31 11.61 15.67
C PHE A 417 -12.60 11.66 14.83
N PHE A 418 -13.57 10.79 15.10
CA PHE A 418 -14.78 10.62 14.28
C PHE A 418 -16.06 10.63 15.12
#